data_970e3d7c7b95c90a4d258f355057e6e3
#
_entry.id   970e3d7c7b95c90a4d258f355057e6e3
#
_cell.length_a   1.000
_cell.length_b   1.000
_cell.length_c   1.000
_cell.angle_alpha   90.00
_cell.angle_beta   90.00
_cell.angle_gamma   90.00
#
_symmetry.space_group_name_H-M   'P 1'
#
loop_
_entity.id
_entity.type
_entity.pdbx_description
1 polymer ?
#
loop_
_entity_poly.entity_id
_entity_poly.type
_entity_poly.pdbx_seq_one_letter_code
_entity_poly.pdbx_strand_id
1 'polypeptide(L)'
;PTRRSSDLKKCKMTSQRQIILRAFVESPIRHMSAEEVFELVKKTAPDIGLATVYRTLDLFTQMDLLKKLDFDDGCSRYELNDRDNEGHFHHHLICLGCGKVWECEDDLLETLETILEKRLHFHTVDHQLKVYGYCEACQKKREEEAAKEAEAAKEAE
;
A
#
# COMPACT_ATOMS: atom_id res chain seq x y z
N PRO A 1 -3.12 -4.81 25.61
CA PRO A 1 -2.54 -3.81 26.48
C PRO A 1 -2.01 -2.67 25.60
N THR A 2 -2.84 -1.66 25.43
CA THR A 2 -2.56 -0.44 24.68
C THR A 2 -1.45 0.32 25.38
N ARG A 3 -0.28 0.43 24.75
CA ARG A 3 0.77 1.34 25.20
C ARG A 3 0.22 2.76 25.13
N ARG A 4 0.35 3.48 26.26
CA ARG A 4 -0.23 4.81 26.44
C ARG A 4 0.30 5.81 25.41
N SER A 5 -0.61 6.60 24.85
CA SER A 5 -0.39 7.74 23.95
C SER A 5 0.63 8.79 24.45
N SER A 6 1.04 8.73 25.74
CA SER A 6 2.00 9.62 26.35
C SER A 6 3.47 9.34 25.98
N ASP A 7 3.81 8.11 25.58
CA ASP A 7 5.19 7.74 25.24
C ASP A 7 5.58 8.13 23.80
N LEU A 8 4.60 8.31 22.94
CA LEU A 8 4.81 8.69 21.53
C LEU A 8 5.24 10.16 21.37
N LYS A 9 4.86 11.04 22.31
CA LYS A 9 5.22 12.47 22.28
C LYS A 9 6.71 12.76 22.55
N LYS A 10 7.51 11.77 22.96
CA LYS A 10 8.94 11.91 23.27
C LYS A 10 9.87 11.32 22.21
N CYS A 11 9.35 10.88 21.07
CA CYS A 11 10.20 10.26 20.07
C CYS A 11 11.05 11.31 19.35
N LYS A 12 12.36 11.32 19.62
CA LYS A 12 13.30 12.23 18.97
C LYS A 12 13.42 11.91 17.48
N MET A 13 13.18 12.91 16.65
CA MET A 13 13.39 12.81 15.20
C MET A 13 14.89 12.86 14.90
N THR A 14 15.52 11.71 14.66
CA THR A 14 16.93 11.60 14.29
C THR A 14 17.11 11.86 12.78
N SER A 15 18.36 12.16 12.36
CA SER A 15 18.68 12.38 10.95
C SER A 15 18.26 11.18 10.08
N GLN A 16 18.49 9.95 10.52
CA GLN A 16 18.07 8.75 9.81
C GLN A 16 16.54 8.67 9.63
N ARG A 17 15.77 8.99 10.67
CA ARG A 17 14.30 9.05 10.60
C ARG A 17 13.81 10.13 9.65
N GLN A 18 14.46 11.31 9.66
CA GLN A 18 14.12 12.38 8.73
C GLN A 18 14.35 11.97 7.26
N ILE A 19 15.45 11.28 6.97
CA ILE A 19 15.75 10.78 5.63
C ILE A 19 14.69 9.76 5.19
N ILE A 20 14.33 8.82 6.06
CA ILE A 20 13.31 7.80 5.76
C ILE A 20 11.93 8.46 5.54
N LEU A 21 11.53 9.42 6.36
CA LEU A 21 10.25 10.12 6.17
C LEU A 21 10.25 10.93 4.87
N ARG A 22 11.37 11.59 4.55
CA ARG A 22 11.52 12.37 3.31
C ARG A 22 11.35 11.49 2.07
N ALA A 23 11.78 10.23 2.11
CA ALA A 23 11.58 9.29 1.00
C ALA A 23 10.10 9.13 0.64
N PHE A 24 9.19 9.18 1.61
CA PHE A 24 7.74 9.16 1.35
C PHE A 24 7.21 10.49 0.80
N VAL A 25 7.73 11.61 1.27
CA VAL A 25 7.25 12.94 0.86
C VAL A 25 7.70 13.27 -0.57
N GLU A 26 8.91 12.86 -0.96
CA GLU A 26 9.52 13.20 -2.25
C GLU A 26 9.26 12.12 -3.33
N SER A 27 8.85 10.93 -2.93
CA SER A 27 8.59 9.84 -3.88
C SER A 27 7.27 10.03 -4.62
N PRO A 28 7.25 9.79 -5.94
CA PRO A 28 5.99 9.69 -6.68
C PRO A 28 5.22 8.38 -6.37
N ILE A 29 5.87 7.42 -5.72
CA ILE A 29 5.28 6.14 -5.32
C ILE A 29 4.66 6.32 -3.95
N ARG A 30 3.34 6.23 -3.85
CA ARG A 30 2.62 6.44 -2.60
C ARG A 30 2.70 5.24 -1.65
N HIS A 31 2.66 4.02 -2.21
CA HIS A 31 2.68 2.77 -1.45
C HIS A 31 4.02 2.08 -1.62
N MET A 32 4.86 2.12 -0.62
CA MET A 32 6.21 1.54 -0.68
C MET A 32 6.39 0.43 0.36
N SER A 33 7.03 -0.66 -0.05
CA SER A 33 7.53 -1.68 0.87
C SER A 33 8.77 -1.17 1.63
N ALA A 34 9.15 -1.86 2.69
CA ALA A 34 10.37 -1.51 3.43
C ALA A 34 11.62 -1.63 2.57
N GLU A 35 11.65 -2.59 1.65
CA GLU A 35 12.73 -2.82 0.70
C GLU A 35 12.83 -1.68 -0.31
N GLU A 36 11.70 -1.24 -0.87
CA GLU A 36 11.65 -0.11 -1.80
C GLU A 36 12.11 1.20 -1.12
N VAL A 37 11.66 1.45 0.11
CA VAL A 37 12.16 2.57 0.92
C VAL A 37 13.65 2.46 1.17
N PHE A 38 14.16 1.26 1.49
CA PHE A 38 15.58 1.02 1.71
C PHE A 38 16.39 1.33 0.45
N GLU A 39 15.97 0.86 -0.73
CA GLU A 39 16.66 1.14 -2.00
C GLU A 39 16.69 2.65 -2.35
N LEU A 40 15.65 3.39 -2.00
CA LEU A 40 15.65 4.85 -2.17
C LEU A 40 16.62 5.52 -1.20
N VAL A 41 16.53 5.17 0.08
CA VAL A 41 17.33 5.78 1.16
C VAL A 41 18.81 5.47 1.01
N LYS A 42 19.17 4.26 0.56
CA LYS A 42 20.55 3.82 0.36
C LYS A 42 21.33 4.70 -0.62
N LYS A 43 20.65 5.33 -1.58
CA LYS A 43 21.27 6.24 -2.56
C LYS A 43 21.81 7.52 -1.91
N THR A 44 21.18 7.99 -0.84
CA THR A 44 21.51 9.24 -0.15
C THR A 44 22.17 9.03 1.20
N ALA A 45 21.91 7.90 1.84
CA ALA A 45 22.41 7.55 3.16
C ALA A 45 22.78 6.07 3.25
N PRO A 46 23.93 5.65 2.69
CA PRO A 46 24.36 4.25 2.58
C PRO A 46 24.54 3.56 3.93
N ASP A 47 24.72 4.32 5.02
CA ASP A 47 24.89 3.80 6.38
C ASP A 47 23.57 3.35 7.02
N ILE A 48 22.42 3.62 6.41
CA ILE A 48 21.14 3.17 6.92
C ILE A 48 20.88 1.74 6.45
N GLY A 49 20.84 0.80 7.39
CA GLY A 49 20.54 -0.59 7.10
C GLY A 49 19.03 -0.88 7.03
N LEU A 50 18.65 -1.95 6.34
CA LEU A 50 17.25 -2.38 6.16
C LEU A 50 16.52 -2.58 7.51
N ALA A 51 17.19 -3.13 8.52
CA ALA A 51 16.62 -3.28 9.87
C ALA A 51 16.28 -1.94 10.53
N THR A 52 17.02 -0.87 10.22
CA THR A 52 16.72 0.49 10.69
C THR A 52 15.51 1.05 9.97
N VAL A 53 15.36 0.78 8.68
CA VAL A 53 14.16 1.15 7.90
C VAL A 53 12.93 0.51 8.52
N TYR A 54 12.89 -0.82 8.69
CA TYR A 54 11.77 -1.53 9.31
C TYR A 54 11.37 -0.95 10.68
N ARG A 55 12.34 -0.78 11.58
CA ARG A 55 12.08 -0.21 12.91
C ARG A 55 11.54 1.21 12.85
N THR A 56 11.97 1.99 11.86
CA THR A 56 11.51 3.38 11.69
C THR A 56 10.10 3.41 11.10
N LEU A 57 9.78 2.54 10.15
CA LEU A 57 8.44 2.41 9.58
C LEU A 57 7.43 1.97 10.65
N ASP A 58 7.77 0.98 11.47
CA ASP A 58 6.93 0.54 12.60
C ASP A 58 6.70 1.68 13.60
N LEU A 59 7.73 2.47 13.89
CA LEU A 59 7.62 3.63 14.76
C LEU A 59 6.69 4.69 14.17
N PHE A 60 6.84 5.01 12.88
CA PHE A 60 6.00 6.00 12.19
C PHE A 60 4.54 5.55 12.10
N THR A 61 4.30 4.25 11.95
CA THR A 61 2.96 3.68 12.02
C THR A 61 2.36 3.83 13.42
N GLN A 62 3.15 3.58 14.49
CA GLN A 62 2.71 3.80 15.87
C GLN A 62 2.45 5.27 16.20
N MET A 63 3.08 6.19 15.47
CA MET A 63 2.90 7.65 15.61
C MET A 63 1.79 8.20 14.70
N ASP A 64 1.07 7.36 13.97
CA ASP A 64 0.09 7.75 12.96
C ASP A 64 0.64 8.70 11.89
N LEU A 65 1.94 8.63 11.60
CA LEU A 65 2.56 9.33 10.48
C LEU A 65 2.47 8.53 9.18
N LEU A 66 2.49 7.20 9.30
CA LEU A 66 2.29 6.28 8.20
C LEU A 66 1.13 5.33 8.50
N LYS A 67 0.42 4.93 7.47
CA LYS A 67 -0.47 3.77 7.46
C LYS A 67 0.27 2.57 6.93
N LYS A 68 0.09 1.42 7.57
CA LYS A 68 0.57 0.14 7.08
C LYS A 68 -0.55 -0.56 6.35
N LEU A 69 -0.30 -0.93 5.11
CA LEU A 69 -1.23 -1.61 4.22
C LEU A 69 -0.76 -3.06 4.02
N ASP A 70 -1.70 -3.97 4.10
CA ASP A 70 -1.51 -5.37 3.76
C ASP A 70 -2.42 -5.70 2.57
N PHE A 71 -1.82 -6.20 1.51
CA PHE A 71 -2.54 -6.59 0.29
C PHE A 71 -2.60 -8.10 0.09
N ASP A 72 -2.38 -8.89 1.16
CA ASP A 72 -2.44 -10.35 1.16
C ASP A 72 -1.45 -11.02 0.17
N ASP A 73 -0.44 -10.27 -0.28
CA ASP A 73 0.64 -10.73 -1.16
C ASP A 73 1.93 -11.07 -0.39
N GLY A 74 1.84 -11.07 0.95
CA GLY A 74 2.97 -11.31 1.85
C GLY A 74 3.91 -10.12 2.01
N CYS A 75 3.62 -8.98 1.37
CA CYS A 75 4.42 -7.76 1.43
C CYS A 75 3.62 -6.63 2.07
N SER A 76 4.10 -6.13 3.21
CA SER A 76 3.53 -4.93 3.81
C SER A 76 4.03 -3.68 3.11
N ARG A 77 3.11 -2.78 2.78
CA ARG A 77 3.43 -1.46 2.23
C ARG A 77 3.03 -0.37 3.20
N TYR A 78 3.62 0.79 3.02
CA TYR A 78 3.41 1.94 3.87
C TYR A 78 3.08 3.15 3.02
N GLU A 79 2.18 4.00 3.51
CA GLU A 79 1.80 5.28 2.91
C GLU A 79 1.80 6.40 3.96
N LEU A 80 1.93 7.66 3.54
CA LEU A 80 1.74 8.80 4.43
C LEU A 80 0.30 8.83 4.93
N ASN A 81 0.15 9.02 6.25
CA ASN A 81 -1.16 9.22 6.84
C ASN A 81 -1.55 10.69 6.68
N ASP A 82 -2.35 10.97 5.68
CA ASP A 82 -2.88 12.33 5.43
C ASP A 82 -4.05 12.58 6.38
N ARG A 83 -3.78 13.30 7.48
CA ARG A 83 -4.76 13.62 8.52
C ARG A 83 -5.77 14.69 8.10
N ASP A 84 -5.44 15.49 7.09
CA ASP A 84 -6.26 16.61 6.66
C ASP A 84 -7.36 16.18 5.68
N ASN A 85 -7.28 14.97 5.22
CA ASN A 85 -8.23 14.35 4.33
C ASN A 85 -9.14 13.39 5.11
N GLU A 86 -10.04 13.93 5.91
CA GLU A 86 -11.15 13.21 6.53
C GLU A 86 -12.05 12.63 5.42
N GLY A 87 -11.89 11.35 5.13
CA GLY A 87 -12.73 10.62 4.15
C GLY A 87 -12.01 10.31 2.84
N HIS A 88 -10.75 9.90 2.87
CA HIS A 88 -10.13 9.32 1.68
C HIS A 88 -10.66 7.96 1.39
N PHE A 89 -11.65 7.98 0.59
CA PHE A 89 -12.17 6.84 -0.12
C PHE A 89 -11.34 6.60 -1.39
N HIS A 90 -10.05 6.29 -1.25
CA HIS A 90 -9.33 5.73 -2.39
C HIS A 90 -9.35 4.22 -2.30
N HIS A 91 -9.69 3.64 -3.41
CA HIS A 91 -9.72 2.20 -3.56
C HIS A 91 -8.40 1.72 -4.12
N HIS A 92 -7.96 0.53 -3.71
CA HIS A 92 -6.71 -0.03 -4.15
C HIS A 92 -6.94 -1.10 -5.22
N LEU A 93 -6.29 -0.94 -6.38
CA LEU A 93 -6.25 -1.94 -7.45
C LEU A 93 -4.90 -2.63 -7.42
N ILE A 94 -4.87 -3.91 -7.10
CA ILE A 94 -3.65 -4.69 -6.86
C ILE A 94 -3.44 -5.66 -8.02
N CYS A 95 -2.29 -5.56 -8.70
CA CYS A 95 -1.94 -6.50 -9.75
C CYS A 95 -1.28 -7.75 -9.18
N LEU A 96 -1.92 -8.90 -9.37
CA LEU A 96 -1.41 -10.20 -8.95
C LEU A 96 -0.16 -10.65 -9.73
N GLY A 97 0.09 -10.05 -10.90
CA GLY A 97 1.23 -10.44 -11.74
C GLY A 97 2.52 -9.68 -11.40
N CYS A 98 2.44 -8.39 -11.09
CA CYS A 98 3.63 -7.56 -10.84
C CYS A 98 3.64 -6.86 -9.47
N GLY A 99 2.61 -7.07 -8.65
CA GLY A 99 2.50 -6.47 -7.32
C GLY A 99 2.29 -4.95 -7.30
N LYS A 100 2.14 -4.30 -8.46
CA LYS A 100 1.85 -2.86 -8.50
C LYS A 100 0.48 -2.56 -7.94
N VAL A 101 0.39 -1.45 -7.23
CA VAL A 101 -0.83 -0.93 -6.65
C VAL A 101 -1.16 0.40 -7.31
N TRP A 102 -2.41 0.58 -7.69
CA TRP A 102 -2.98 1.84 -8.16
C TRP A 102 -4.07 2.30 -7.20
N GLU A 103 -4.23 3.59 -7.13
CA GLU A 103 -5.35 4.23 -6.42
C GLU A 103 -6.46 4.55 -7.42
N CYS A 104 -7.68 4.32 -7.00
CA CYS A 104 -8.87 4.79 -7.67
C CYS A 104 -9.55 5.81 -6.73
N GLU A 105 -9.56 7.07 -7.16
CA GLU A 105 -10.13 8.18 -6.37
C GLU A 105 -11.66 8.28 -6.52
N ASP A 106 -12.24 7.54 -7.48
CA ASP A 106 -13.68 7.50 -7.67
C ASP A 106 -14.34 6.73 -6.52
N ASP A 107 -15.40 7.31 -5.95
CA ASP A 107 -16.21 6.61 -4.95
C ASP A 107 -17.08 5.54 -5.63
N LEU A 108 -16.51 4.35 -5.75
CA LEU A 108 -17.18 3.19 -6.36
C LEU A 108 -18.26 2.59 -5.45
N LEU A 109 -18.34 3.00 -4.18
CA LEU A 109 -19.21 2.40 -3.18
C LEU A 109 -20.39 3.27 -2.75
N GLU A 110 -20.53 4.49 -3.27
CA GLU A 110 -21.64 5.43 -2.95
C GLU A 110 -23.03 4.76 -3.08
N THR A 111 -23.20 4.01 -4.17
CA THR A 111 -24.47 3.28 -4.39
C THR A 111 -24.70 2.20 -3.33
N LEU A 112 -23.63 1.48 -2.94
CA LEU A 112 -23.69 0.45 -1.91
C LEU A 112 -24.03 1.07 -0.56
N GLU A 113 -23.39 2.17 -0.17
CA GLU A 113 -23.65 2.89 1.08
C GLU A 113 -25.12 3.36 1.16
N THR A 114 -25.62 3.93 0.06
CA THR A 114 -27.03 4.31 -0.04
C THR A 114 -27.97 3.11 0.18
N ILE A 115 -27.64 1.95 -0.34
CA ILE A 115 -28.43 0.72 -0.13
C ILE A 115 -28.36 0.26 1.32
N LEU A 116 -27.17 0.27 1.94
CA LEU A 116 -26.99 -0.10 3.34
C LEU A 116 -27.81 0.80 4.27
N GLU A 117 -27.75 2.10 4.04
CA GLU A 117 -28.52 3.06 4.84
C GLU A 117 -30.04 2.88 4.67
N LYS A 118 -30.52 2.80 3.44
CA LYS A 118 -31.96 2.69 3.16
C LYS A 118 -32.58 1.35 3.56
N ARG A 119 -31.86 0.23 3.36
CA ARG A 119 -32.42 -1.12 3.59
C ARG A 119 -32.12 -1.68 4.97
N LEU A 120 -30.95 -1.36 5.51
CA LEU A 120 -30.46 -1.94 6.77
C LEU A 120 -30.42 -0.91 7.89
N HIS A 121 -30.73 0.37 7.61
CA HIS A 121 -30.58 1.48 8.55
C HIS A 121 -29.17 1.53 9.15
N PHE A 122 -28.16 1.19 8.33
CA PHE A 122 -26.76 1.15 8.71
C PHE A 122 -26.06 2.39 8.17
N HIS A 123 -25.61 3.26 9.05
CA HIS A 123 -24.85 4.46 8.68
C HIS A 123 -23.37 4.09 8.53
N THR A 124 -22.85 4.12 7.29
CA THR A 124 -21.45 3.87 6.99
C THR A 124 -20.62 5.07 7.42
N VAL A 125 -19.54 4.85 8.14
CA VAL A 125 -18.59 5.88 8.59
C VAL A 125 -17.29 5.81 7.80
N ASP A 126 -16.89 4.61 7.39
CA ASP A 126 -15.65 4.35 6.65
C ASP A 126 -15.77 3.03 5.88
N HIS A 127 -15.07 2.93 4.77
CA HIS A 127 -15.00 1.70 3.98
C HIS A 127 -13.63 1.54 3.32
N GLN A 128 -13.28 0.32 2.96
CA GLN A 128 -12.08 0.01 2.18
C GLN A 128 -12.44 -0.99 1.08
N LEU A 129 -12.06 -0.69 -0.16
CA LEU A 129 -12.16 -1.62 -1.27
C LEU A 129 -10.77 -1.94 -1.80
N LYS A 130 -10.45 -3.24 -1.85
CA LYS A 130 -9.28 -3.77 -2.51
C LYS A 130 -9.73 -4.65 -3.67
N VAL A 131 -9.28 -4.34 -4.87
CA VAL A 131 -9.60 -5.10 -6.08
C VAL A 131 -8.32 -5.78 -6.57
N TYR A 132 -8.36 -7.09 -6.69
CA TYR A 132 -7.25 -7.90 -7.16
C TYR A 132 -7.48 -8.31 -8.61
N GLY A 133 -6.46 -8.16 -9.45
CA GLY A 133 -6.56 -8.46 -10.88
C GLY A 133 -5.21 -8.44 -11.56
N TYR A 134 -5.20 -8.19 -12.86
CA TYR A 134 -3.97 -8.09 -13.64
C TYR A 134 -3.96 -6.76 -14.40
N CYS A 135 -2.85 -6.03 -14.33
CA CYS A 135 -2.68 -4.87 -15.19
C CYS A 135 -2.56 -5.31 -16.67
N GLU A 136 -2.76 -4.38 -17.58
CA GLU A 136 -2.74 -4.67 -19.03
C GLU A 136 -1.49 -5.44 -19.47
N ALA A 137 -0.30 -5.05 -18.99
CA ALA A 137 0.95 -5.72 -19.33
C ALA A 137 1.02 -7.17 -18.81
N CYS A 138 0.51 -7.41 -17.59
CA CYS A 138 0.50 -8.75 -17.01
C CYS A 138 -0.60 -9.62 -17.63
N GLN A 139 -1.72 -9.04 -18.01
CA GLN A 139 -2.78 -9.75 -18.71
C GLN A 139 -2.30 -10.22 -20.08
N LYS A 140 -1.66 -9.35 -20.87
CA LYS A 140 -1.09 -9.73 -22.18
C LYS A 140 -0.07 -10.86 -22.08
N LYS A 141 0.83 -10.80 -21.08
CA LYS A 141 1.80 -11.89 -20.87
C LYS A 141 1.12 -13.23 -20.59
N ARG A 142 0.09 -13.22 -19.75
CA ARG A 142 -0.67 -14.45 -19.44
C ARG A 142 -1.39 -15.02 -20.64
N GLU A 143 -1.96 -14.17 -21.49
CA GLU A 143 -2.63 -14.57 -22.71
C GLU A 143 -1.62 -15.18 -23.72
N GLU A 144 -0.44 -14.58 -23.84
CA GLU A 144 0.65 -15.10 -24.69
C GLU A 144 1.19 -16.44 -24.18
N GLU A 145 1.35 -16.59 -22.84
CA GLU A 145 1.80 -17.83 -22.23
C GLU A 145 0.75 -18.93 -22.42
N ALA A 146 -0.52 -18.65 -22.18
CA ALA A 146 -1.61 -19.59 -22.39
C ALA A 146 -1.75 -20.02 -23.87
N ALA A 147 -1.52 -19.11 -24.82
CA ALA A 147 -1.54 -19.43 -26.24
C ALA A 147 -0.39 -20.38 -26.63
N LYS A 148 0.81 -20.15 -26.10
CA LYS A 148 1.98 -21.03 -26.33
C LYS A 148 1.79 -22.42 -25.74
N GLU A 149 1.23 -22.51 -24.54
CA GLU A 149 0.93 -23.79 -23.90
C GLU A 149 -0.12 -24.59 -24.70
N ALA A 150 -1.16 -23.90 -25.21
CA ALA A 150 -2.19 -24.52 -26.04
C ALA A 150 -1.65 -25.00 -27.37
N GLU A 151 -0.66 -24.32 -27.96
CA GLU A 151 -0.02 -24.71 -29.22
C GLU A 151 0.92 -25.91 -28.99
N ALA A 152 1.73 -25.87 -27.93
CA ALA A 152 2.61 -26.99 -27.56
C ALA A 152 1.83 -28.27 -27.22
N ALA A 153 0.65 -28.15 -26.61
CA ALA A 153 -0.20 -29.30 -26.32
C ALA A 153 -0.79 -29.96 -27.59
N LYS A 154 -1.03 -29.17 -28.64
CA LYS A 154 -1.52 -29.68 -29.94
C LYS A 154 -0.42 -30.37 -30.78
N GLU A 155 0.83 -29.98 -30.63
CA GLU A 155 1.96 -30.59 -31.33
C GLU A 155 2.43 -31.90 -30.65
N ALA A 156 1.99 -32.16 -29.42
CA ALA A 156 2.32 -33.38 -28.68
C ALA A 156 1.31 -34.54 -28.86
N GLU A 157 0.22 -34.33 -29.60
CA GLU A 157 -0.82 -35.31 -29.90
C GLU A 157 -0.60 -35.91 -31.28
#